data_7a6cf6e3aad3a647602906156892397e
#
_entry.id   7a6cf6e3aad3a647602906156892397e
#
_cell.length_a   1.000
_cell.length_b   1.000
_cell.length_c   1.000
_cell.angle_alpha   90.00
_cell.angle_beta   90.00
_cell.angle_gamma   90.00
#
_symmetry.space_group_name_H-M   'P 1'
#
loop_
_entity.id
_entity.type
_entity.pdbx_description
1 polymer ?
#
loop_
_entity_poly.entity_id
_entity_poly.type
_entity_poly.pdbx_seq_one_letter_code
_entity_poly.pdbx_strand_id
1 'polypeptide(L)'
;EIAQCLVGSEMCIRDRLGGAYFIRAYRYYMKTLQYGDVPLVLDELTEPKVDYYTTTKESIWLKMIKDLEFAAQHVPEANKVKGGQVTKAACKHLLAKYYLLEGRFDDAIRITTEIINGGVHKLCTERFGSNKSAADKDVIWDMFRIENKSLPENTEGLLLTIDRYGMEGNTSGTQVMYNALPYYGLTGVIKTPNGANGMSDAAKNEIGIVEKYGRGISRIRPTWYAQKGVWTIDHVEDFSDYRHRTDNENWMTMEMLVYNNPALKKSGNEWYGKHLQLYSDQGTILCKDTIRCWYGWPNYKTWYPDPDRVQPKGGPGDFYIFRLAETYLLRAEAYVWKGEWQKAAEDINTIRKRANAQYMYSAADVEKQKIGAVLDERARELYYEEPRKVELTRIAIIYARTGIPCYNGKTYTLDRLTEDNFWYDRVVEISDFYNKGVQTPYGNYFTCSPFHIFWPIPSYAINANSGGIINQNKGYPGTEKNIPPLVYEGD
;
A
#
# COMPACT_ATOMS: atom_id res chain seq x y z
N GLU A 1 -15.66 -30.42 -35.22
CA GLU A 1 -14.33 -30.43 -34.53
C GLU A 1 -13.45 -29.26 -34.92
N ILE A 2 -13.28 -28.92 -36.23
CA ILE A 2 -12.45 -27.76 -36.66
C ILE A 2 -13.02 -26.43 -36.14
N ALA A 3 -14.34 -26.23 -36.13
CA ALA A 3 -14.99 -25.03 -35.60
C ALA A 3 -14.78 -24.88 -34.06
N GLN A 4 -14.76 -25.99 -33.34
CA GLN A 4 -14.55 -26.03 -31.90
C GLN A 4 -13.08 -25.74 -31.53
N CYS A 5 -12.11 -26.19 -32.36
CA CYS A 5 -10.69 -25.80 -32.22
C CYS A 5 -10.45 -24.34 -32.54
N LEU A 6 -11.13 -23.77 -33.54
CA LEU A 6 -11.01 -22.32 -33.87
C LEU A 6 -11.59 -21.41 -32.77
N VAL A 7 -12.75 -21.78 -32.24
CA VAL A 7 -13.37 -21.04 -31.12
C VAL A 7 -12.48 -21.10 -29.85
N GLY A 8 -11.89 -22.26 -29.55
CA GLY A 8 -10.96 -22.42 -28.44
C GLY A 8 -9.67 -21.59 -28.60
N SER A 9 -9.13 -21.50 -29.83
CA SER A 9 -7.95 -20.68 -30.12
C SER A 9 -8.25 -19.19 -30.06
N GLU A 10 -9.41 -18.75 -30.54
CA GLU A 10 -9.83 -17.36 -30.48
C GLU A 10 -10.08 -16.88 -29.02
N MET A 11 -10.73 -17.69 -28.20
CA MET A 11 -10.88 -17.42 -26.78
C MET A 11 -9.52 -17.33 -26.08
N CYS A 12 -8.58 -18.22 -26.39
CA CYS A 12 -7.24 -18.21 -25.81
C CYS A 12 -6.42 -16.96 -26.25
N ILE A 13 -6.65 -16.44 -27.45
CA ILE A 13 -6.02 -15.19 -27.92
C ILE A 13 -6.61 -13.99 -27.18
N ARG A 14 -7.93 -13.93 -27.04
CA ARG A 14 -8.60 -12.81 -26.36
C ARG A 14 -8.31 -12.73 -24.86
N ASP A 15 -8.18 -13.85 -24.18
CA ASP A 15 -7.83 -13.87 -22.76
C ASP A 15 -6.39 -13.37 -22.52
N ARG A 16 -5.43 -13.80 -23.37
CA ARG A 16 -4.04 -13.32 -23.32
C ARG A 16 -3.94 -11.84 -23.64
N LEU A 17 -4.67 -11.36 -24.66
CA LEU A 17 -4.73 -9.94 -25.00
C LEU A 17 -5.34 -9.14 -23.85
N GLY A 18 -6.41 -9.64 -23.22
CA GLY A 18 -7.00 -9.03 -22.03
C GLY A 18 -6.02 -8.94 -20.86
N GLY A 19 -5.22 -9.99 -20.64
CA GLY A 19 -4.13 -9.97 -19.64
C GLY A 19 -3.07 -8.91 -19.94
N ALA A 20 -2.65 -8.78 -21.22
CA ALA A 20 -1.70 -7.74 -21.64
C ALA A 20 -2.28 -6.32 -21.44
N TYR A 21 -3.54 -6.11 -21.80
CA TYR A 21 -4.25 -4.86 -21.59
C TYR A 21 -4.37 -4.50 -20.11
N PHE A 22 -4.65 -5.47 -19.24
CA PHE A 22 -4.63 -5.26 -17.80
C PHE A 22 -3.25 -4.77 -17.31
N ILE A 23 -2.16 -5.44 -17.71
CA ILE A 23 -0.80 -5.05 -17.29
C ILE A 23 -0.46 -3.65 -17.79
N ARG A 24 -0.81 -3.32 -19.03
CA ARG A 24 -0.65 -1.97 -19.59
C ARG A 24 -1.40 -0.94 -18.75
N ALA A 25 -2.68 -1.17 -18.51
CA ALA A 25 -3.52 -0.28 -17.71
C ALA A 25 -3.00 -0.13 -16.27
N TYR A 26 -2.58 -1.22 -15.62
CA TYR A 26 -2.00 -1.16 -14.29
C TYR A 26 -0.71 -0.30 -14.25
N ARG A 27 0.16 -0.45 -15.24
CA ARG A 27 1.39 0.35 -15.33
C ARG A 27 1.10 1.82 -15.61
N TYR A 28 0.13 2.13 -16.47
CA TYR A 28 -0.27 3.53 -16.71
C TYR A 28 -1.01 4.14 -15.53
N TYR A 29 -1.80 3.37 -14.77
CA TYR A 29 -2.38 3.81 -13.51
C TYR A 29 -1.29 4.32 -12.56
N MET A 30 -0.27 3.52 -12.33
CA MET A 30 0.85 3.87 -11.45
C MET A 30 1.64 5.08 -12.00
N LYS A 31 1.98 5.07 -13.30
CA LYS A 31 2.79 6.12 -13.93
C LYS A 31 2.09 7.48 -13.92
N THR A 32 0.84 7.54 -14.38
CA THR A 32 0.13 8.82 -14.53
C THR A 32 -0.22 9.45 -13.19
N LEU A 33 -0.49 8.65 -12.16
CA LEU A 33 -0.74 9.15 -10.81
C LEU A 33 0.54 9.52 -10.03
N GLN A 34 1.70 9.06 -10.48
CA GLN A 34 2.99 9.48 -9.93
C GLN A 34 3.64 10.64 -10.69
N TYR A 35 3.55 10.63 -12.02
CA TYR A 35 4.30 11.52 -12.89
C TYR A 35 3.41 12.47 -13.73
N GLY A 36 2.09 12.38 -13.60
CA GLY A 36 1.18 13.19 -14.42
C GLY A 36 1.17 12.75 -15.88
N ASP A 37 1.33 13.70 -16.79
CA ASP A 37 1.35 13.46 -18.22
C ASP A 37 2.66 12.77 -18.62
N VAL A 38 2.55 11.68 -19.40
CA VAL A 38 3.69 10.82 -19.79
C VAL A 38 3.54 10.37 -21.25
N PRO A 39 4.60 9.91 -21.92
CA PRO A 39 4.45 9.31 -23.23
C PRO A 39 3.54 8.09 -23.22
N LEU A 40 2.65 7.99 -24.21
CA LEU A 40 1.79 6.83 -24.43
C LEU A 40 2.46 5.88 -25.46
N VAL A 41 2.65 4.63 -25.04
CA VAL A 41 3.22 3.56 -25.88
C VAL A 41 2.18 2.45 -25.95
N LEU A 42 1.64 2.19 -27.12
CA LEU A 42 0.61 1.18 -27.36
C LEU A 42 1.11 -0.03 -28.11
N ASP A 43 2.17 0.15 -28.90
CA ASP A 43 2.75 -0.89 -29.77
C ASP A 43 4.04 -1.46 -29.18
N GLU A 44 4.40 -2.64 -29.66
CA GLU A 44 5.68 -3.26 -29.35
C GLU A 44 6.83 -2.43 -29.96
N LEU A 45 7.87 -2.20 -29.17
CA LEU A 45 9.07 -1.53 -29.62
C LEU A 45 10.04 -2.55 -30.20
N THR A 46 10.19 -2.56 -31.49
CA THR A 46 11.11 -3.46 -32.23
C THR A 46 12.51 -2.88 -32.42
N GLU A 47 12.66 -1.56 -32.19
CA GLU A 47 13.93 -0.83 -32.29
C GLU A 47 14.02 0.29 -31.24
N PRO A 48 15.20 0.80 -30.90
CA PRO A 48 15.35 1.93 -29.99
C PRO A 48 14.62 3.17 -30.49
N LYS A 49 13.76 3.74 -29.63
CA LYS A 49 12.97 4.94 -29.94
C LYS A 49 13.41 6.10 -29.05
N VAL A 50 13.65 7.28 -29.65
CA VAL A 50 14.15 8.48 -28.97
C VAL A 50 13.32 9.74 -29.31
N ASP A 51 12.13 9.57 -29.87
CA ASP A 51 11.23 10.62 -30.37
C ASP A 51 9.86 10.58 -29.67
N TYR A 52 9.87 10.36 -28.37
CA TYR A 52 8.65 10.37 -27.55
C TYR A 52 8.14 11.81 -27.31
N TYR A 53 6.82 11.96 -27.25
CA TYR A 53 6.14 13.17 -26.82
C TYR A 53 5.22 12.87 -25.64
N THR A 54 5.10 13.81 -24.73
CA THR A 54 4.17 13.72 -23.60
C THR A 54 2.73 13.69 -24.09
N THR A 55 1.93 12.77 -23.56
CA THR A 55 0.49 12.63 -23.80
C THR A 55 -0.27 12.97 -22.51
N THR A 56 -1.42 13.62 -22.62
CA THR A 56 -2.26 13.97 -21.47
C THR A 56 -2.72 12.71 -20.72
N LYS A 57 -2.61 12.74 -19.42
CA LYS A 57 -3.05 11.63 -18.56
C LYS A 57 -4.52 11.31 -18.72
N GLU A 58 -5.35 12.32 -18.97
CA GLU A 58 -6.81 12.15 -19.18
C GLU A 58 -7.08 11.28 -20.42
N SER A 59 -6.43 11.56 -21.55
CA SER A 59 -6.60 10.73 -22.75
C SER A 59 -6.03 9.31 -22.58
N ILE A 60 -4.93 9.17 -21.82
CA ILE A 60 -4.40 7.87 -21.44
C ILE A 60 -5.44 7.09 -20.61
N TRP A 61 -6.07 7.72 -19.61
CA TRP A 61 -7.07 7.04 -18.77
C TRP A 61 -8.26 6.53 -19.58
N LEU A 62 -8.76 7.31 -20.52
CA LEU A 62 -9.86 6.88 -21.40
C LEU A 62 -9.47 5.66 -22.23
N LYS A 63 -8.24 5.61 -22.74
CA LYS A 63 -7.73 4.41 -23.43
C LYS A 63 -7.61 3.21 -22.51
N MET A 64 -7.09 3.39 -21.29
CA MET A 64 -6.96 2.31 -20.32
C MET A 64 -8.31 1.78 -19.84
N ILE A 65 -9.35 2.61 -19.79
CA ILE A 65 -10.72 2.17 -19.51
C ILE A 65 -11.19 1.20 -20.62
N LYS A 66 -11.04 1.56 -21.89
CA LYS A 66 -11.40 0.67 -23.02
C LYS A 66 -10.64 -0.65 -22.97
N ASP A 67 -9.34 -0.60 -22.67
CA ASP A 67 -8.51 -1.79 -22.51
C ASP A 67 -9.03 -2.70 -21.38
N LEU A 68 -9.42 -2.11 -20.24
CA LEU A 68 -9.92 -2.86 -19.09
C LEU A 68 -11.35 -3.35 -19.27
N GLU A 69 -12.21 -2.63 -19.99
CA GLU A 69 -13.55 -3.10 -20.37
C GLU A 69 -13.44 -4.36 -21.24
N PHE A 70 -12.52 -4.38 -22.20
CA PHE A 70 -12.20 -5.57 -22.97
C PHE A 70 -11.66 -6.71 -22.07
N ALA A 71 -10.68 -6.39 -21.20
CA ALA A 71 -10.08 -7.38 -20.31
C ALA A 71 -11.12 -8.00 -19.36
N ALA A 72 -12.00 -7.18 -18.77
CA ALA A 72 -13.06 -7.64 -17.87
C ALA A 72 -14.09 -8.58 -18.55
N GLN A 73 -14.24 -8.50 -19.86
CA GLN A 73 -15.10 -9.42 -20.62
C GLN A 73 -14.41 -10.76 -20.90
N HIS A 74 -13.12 -10.76 -21.26
CA HIS A 74 -12.45 -11.92 -21.84
C HIS A 74 -11.53 -12.68 -20.89
N VAL A 75 -10.93 -12.00 -19.87
CA VAL A 75 -10.07 -12.66 -18.89
C VAL A 75 -10.88 -13.62 -18.01
N PRO A 76 -10.39 -14.85 -17.75
CA PRO A 76 -11.11 -15.85 -16.96
C PRO A 76 -11.28 -15.48 -15.48
N GLU A 77 -12.23 -16.12 -14.82
CA GLU A 77 -12.40 -16.07 -13.36
C GLU A 77 -11.23 -16.71 -12.61
N ALA A 78 -11.03 -16.33 -11.36
CA ALA A 78 -9.90 -16.79 -10.54
C ALA A 78 -9.83 -18.32 -10.36
N ASN A 79 -10.98 -18.99 -10.31
CA ASN A 79 -11.06 -20.45 -10.19
C ASN A 79 -10.71 -21.21 -11.49
N LYS A 80 -10.43 -20.52 -12.58
CA LYS A 80 -10.07 -21.06 -13.90
C LYS A 80 -8.63 -20.78 -14.30
N VAL A 81 -7.86 -20.09 -13.47
CA VAL A 81 -6.47 -19.70 -13.74
C VAL A 81 -5.54 -20.14 -12.62
N LYS A 82 -4.25 -20.21 -12.90
CA LYS A 82 -3.22 -20.47 -11.87
C LYS A 82 -2.97 -19.22 -11.03
N GLY A 83 -2.54 -19.42 -9.78
CA GLY A 83 -2.09 -18.32 -8.93
C GLY A 83 -1.05 -17.43 -9.64
N GLY A 84 -1.17 -16.13 -9.47
CA GLY A 84 -0.31 -15.14 -10.13
C GLY A 84 -0.75 -14.69 -11.53
N GLN A 85 -1.70 -15.38 -12.15
CA GLN A 85 -2.29 -14.94 -13.42
C GLN A 85 -3.34 -13.86 -13.19
N VAL A 86 -3.53 -13.00 -14.20
CA VAL A 86 -4.57 -11.97 -14.18
C VAL A 86 -5.94 -12.61 -14.13
N THR A 87 -6.82 -12.14 -13.27
CA THR A 87 -8.19 -12.62 -13.10
C THR A 87 -9.21 -11.57 -13.57
N LYS A 88 -10.40 -12.02 -13.93
CA LYS A 88 -11.52 -11.11 -14.26
C LYS A 88 -11.81 -10.14 -13.13
N ALA A 89 -11.78 -10.60 -11.88
CA ALA A 89 -11.99 -9.76 -10.72
C ALA A 89 -10.91 -8.67 -10.58
N ALA A 90 -9.64 -9.00 -10.90
CA ALA A 90 -8.56 -8.00 -10.92
C ALA A 90 -8.77 -6.94 -12.01
N CYS A 91 -9.22 -7.34 -13.20
CA CYS A 91 -9.56 -6.41 -14.28
C CYS A 91 -10.69 -5.46 -13.86
N LYS A 92 -11.78 -5.99 -13.30
CA LYS A 92 -12.90 -5.20 -12.79
C LYS A 92 -12.50 -4.28 -11.64
N HIS A 93 -11.63 -4.74 -10.73
CA HIS A 93 -11.13 -3.95 -9.62
C HIS A 93 -10.33 -2.72 -10.10
N LEU A 94 -9.40 -2.93 -11.03
CA LEU A 94 -8.63 -1.82 -11.61
C LEU A 94 -9.51 -0.88 -12.43
N LEU A 95 -10.49 -1.42 -13.16
CA LEU A 95 -11.48 -0.63 -13.90
C LEU A 95 -12.32 0.25 -12.96
N ALA A 96 -12.69 -0.25 -11.79
CA ALA A 96 -13.38 0.55 -10.76
C ALA A 96 -12.55 1.76 -10.31
N LYS A 97 -11.22 1.61 -10.15
CA LYS A 97 -10.32 2.72 -9.82
C LYS A 97 -10.29 3.79 -10.92
N TYR A 98 -10.30 3.38 -12.18
CA TYR A 98 -10.39 4.31 -13.32
C TYR A 98 -11.76 4.98 -13.42
N TYR A 99 -12.87 4.25 -13.17
CA TYR A 99 -14.20 4.84 -13.14
C TYR A 99 -14.32 5.90 -12.03
N LEU A 100 -13.77 5.64 -10.85
CA LEU A 100 -13.71 6.64 -9.78
C LEU A 100 -12.93 7.88 -10.23
N LEU A 101 -11.76 7.69 -10.84
CA LEU A 101 -10.90 8.78 -11.35
C LEU A 101 -11.62 9.66 -12.39
N GLU A 102 -12.47 9.06 -13.20
CA GLU A 102 -13.30 9.76 -14.20
C GLU A 102 -14.62 10.32 -13.65
N GLY A 103 -14.92 10.14 -12.34
CA GLY A 103 -16.17 10.57 -11.73
C GLY A 103 -17.37 9.69 -12.10
N ARG A 104 -17.13 8.52 -12.68
CA ARG A 104 -18.16 7.54 -13.07
C ARG A 104 -18.53 6.65 -11.86
N PHE A 105 -19.09 7.27 -10.83
CA PHE A 105 -19.32 6.62 -9.53
C PHE A 105 -20.33 5.48 -9.60
N ASP A 106 -21.38 5.59 -10.43
CA ASP A 106 -22.36 4.51 -10.61
C ASP A 106 -21.74 3.29 -11.30
N ASP A 107 -20.86 3.49 -12.27
CA ASP A 107 -20.11 2.41 -12.90
C ASP A 107 -19.16 1.72 -11.90
N ALA A 108 -18.49 2.51 -11.04
CA ALA A 108 -17.64 1.97 -9.99
C ALA A 108 -18.44 1.14 -8.98
N ILE A 109 -19.63 1.60 -8.55
CA ILE A 109 -20.53 0.84 -7.66
C ILE A 109 -20.97 -0.45 -8.34
N ARG A 110 -21.41 -0.39 -9.59
CA ARG A 110 -21.88 -1.54 -10.34
C ARG A 110 -20.80 -2.62 -10.44
N ILE A 111 -19.61 -2.25 -10.91
CA ILE A 111 -18.56 -3.24 -11.18
C ILE A 111 -17.95 -3.82 -9.90
N THR A 112 -17.84 -3.03 -8.82
CA THR A 112 -17.40 -3.54 -7.50
C THR A 112 -18.46 -4.45 -6.88
N THR A 113 -19.75 -4.16 -7.07
CA THR A 113 -20.85 -5.03 -6.64
C THR A 113 -20.85 -6.35 -7.38
N GLU A 114 -20.51 -6.37 -8.67
CA GLU A 114 -20.35 -7.60 -9.44
C GLU A 114 -19.23 -8.51 -8.88
N ILE A 115 -18.12 -7.92 -8.40
CA ILE A 115 -17.05 -8.70 -7.76
C ILE A 115 -17.52 -9.25 -6.41
N ILE A 116 -18.10 -8.38 -5.56
CA ILE A 116 -18.50 -8.71 -4.19
C ILE A 116 -19.59 -9.79 -4.18
N ASN A 117 -20.58 -9.69 -5.09
CA ASN A 117 -21.73 -10.60 -5.15
C ASN A 117 -21.50 -11.79 -6.09
N GLY A 118 -20.38 -11.84 -6.82
CA GLY A 118 -20.08 -12.87 -7.83
C GLY A 118 -19.86 -14.29 -7.28
N GLY A 119 -19.70 -14.43 -5.97
CA GLY A 119 -19.58 -15.73 -5.28
C GLY A 119 -18.22 -16.41 -5.40
N VAL A 120 -17.32 -15.92 -6.27
CA VAL A 120 -15.96 -16.46 -6.43
C VAL A 120 -15.05 -16.01 -5.28
N HIS A 121 -15.18 -14.75 -4.86
CA HIS A 121 -14.39 -14.15 -3.80
C HIS A 121 -15.24 -13.85 -2.56
N LYS A 122 -14.67 -14.09 -1.37
CA LYS A 122 -15.32 -13.82 -0.08
C LYS A 122 -14.28 -13.33 0.91
N LEU A 123 -14.68 -12.49 1.88
CA LEU A 123 -13.82 -12.15 3.00
C LEU A 123 -13.52 -13.38 3.85
N CYS A 124 -12.27 -13.54 4.25
CA CYS A 124 -11.88 -14.59 5.18
C CYS A 124 -12.31 -14.20 6.60
N THR A 125 -13.24 -14.95 7.16
CA THR A 125 -13.78 -14.72 8.53
C THR A 125 -13.41 -15.84 9.50
N GLU A 126 -12.95 -16.98 8.99
CA GLU A 126 -12.59 -18.17 9.77
C GLU A 126 -11.11 -18.50 9.59
N ARG A 127 -10.54 -19.18 10.60
CA ARG A 127 -9.17 -19.65 10.60
C ARG A 127 -8.94 -20.69 9.50
N PHE A 128 -7.80 -20.58 8.80
CA PHE A 128 -7.45 -21.49 7.70
C PHE A 128 -5.93 -21.69 7.56
N GLY A 129 -5.54 -22.62 6.71
CA GLY A 129 -4.15 -22.84 6.35
C GLY A 129 -3.31 -23.53 7.45
N SER A 130 -1.99 -23.36 7.36
CA SER A 130 -1.01 -24.11 8.16
C SER A 130 -1.07 -23.81 9.66
N ASN A 131 -1.44 -22.59 10.04
CA ASN A 131 -1.43 -22.12 11.43
C ASN A 131 -2.83 -22.07 12.07
N LYS A 132 -3.86 -22.63 11.45
CA LYS A 132 -5.25 -22.54 11.94
C LYS A 132 -5.49 -23.09 13.33
N SER A 133 -4.64 -23.98 13.82
CA SER A 133 -4.72 -24.59 15.16
C SER A 133 -4.00 -23.78 16.24
N ALA A 134 -3.25 -22.72 15.90
CA ALA A 134 -2.58 -21.87 16.87
C ALA A 134 -3.62 -21.01 17.62
N ALA A 135 -3.82 -21.30 18.92
CA ALA A 135 -4.87 -20.70 19.73
C ALA A 135 -4.69 -19.20 20.00
N ASP A 136 -3.42 -18.74 19.93
CA ASP A 136 -3.03 -17.34 20.13
C ASP A 136 -3.12 -16.48 18.87
N LYS A 137 -3.49 -17.07 17.72
CA LYS A 137 -3.57 -16.37 16.44
C LYS A 137 -5.02 -16.23 15.96
N ASP A 138 -5.24 -15.36 14.98
CA ASP A 138 -6.53 -15.04 14.38
C ASP A 138 -6.51 -15.14 12.84
N VAL A 139 -7.64 -14.89 12.21
CA VAL A 139 -7.79 -14.97 10.75
C VAL A 139 -6.89 -13.98 10.01
N ILE A 140 -6.61 -12.81 10.60
CA ILE A 140 -5.71 -11.81 10.00
C ILE A 140 -4.28 -12.36 9.93
N TRP A 141 -3.84 -13.04 10.99
CA TRP A 141 -2.57 -13.74 10.97
C TRP A 141 -2.52 -14.77 9.83
N ASP A 142 -3.53 -15.62 9.71
CA ASP A 142 -3.57 -16.67 8.68
C ASP A 142 -3.50 -16.11 7.26
N MET A 143 -4.24 -15.03 6.98
CA MET A 143 -4.27 -14.40 5.67
C MET A 143 -2.90 -13.93 5.17
N PHE A 144 -2.02 -13.54 6.08
CA PHE A 144 -0.73 -12.95 5.71
C PHE A 144 0.46 -13.92 5.81
N ARG A 145 0.22 -15.19 6.20
CA ARG A 145 1.27 -16.21 6.10
C ARG A 145 1.62 -16.46 4.64
N ILE A 146 2.92 -16.51 4.35
CA ILE A 146 3.41 -16.64 2.97
C ILE A 146 2.87 -17.91 2.29
N GLU A 147 2.75 -19.01 3.06
CA GLU A 147 2.22 -20.29 2.63
C GLU A 147 0.70 -20.29 2.42
N ASN A 148 -0.02 -19.37 3.04
CA ASN A 148 -1.49 -19.33 3.01
C ASN A 148 -2.07 -18.38 1.95
N LYS A 149 -1.28 -17.39 1.47
CA LYS A 149 -1.81 -16.34 0.59
C LYS A 149 -2.41 -16.87 -0.70
N SER A 150 -1.88 -17.94 -1.26
CA SER A 150 -2.33 -18.56 -2.51
C SER A 150 -3.09 -19.87 -2.32
N LEU A 151 -3.47 -20.22 -1.08
CA LEU A 151 -4.33 -21.36 -0.83
C LEU A 151 -5.75 -21.11 -1.37
N PRO A 152 -6.47 -22.15 -1.82
CA PRO A 152 -7.87 -22.03 -2.25
C PRO A 152 -8.81 -21.50 -1.17
N GLU A 153 -8.51 -21.73 0.11
CA GLU A 153 -9.26 -21.22 1.26
C GLU A 153 -9.13 -19.72 1.41
N ASN A 154 -8.06 -19.13 0.89
CA ASN A 154 -7.87 -17.69 0.88
C ASN A 154 -8.63 -17.04 -0.29
N THR A 155 -9.91 -16.85 -0.12
CA THR A 155 -10.82 -16.34 -1.14
C THR A 155 -10.77 -14.83 -1.32
N GLU A 156 -9.99 -14.09 -0.51
CA GLU A 156 -9.86 -12.63 -0.63
C GLU A 156 -8.93 -12.17 -1.75
N GLY A 157 -7.94 -12.98 -2.14
CA GLY A 157 -6.99 -12.59 -3.18
C GLY A 157 -7.66 -12.44 -4.55
N LEU A 158 -7.58 -11.23 -5.15
CA LEU A 158 -8.01 -10.98 -6.52
C LEU A 158 -6.86 -11.13 -7.50
N LEU A 159 -5.68 -10.69 -7.10
CA LEU A 159 -4.41 -10.84 -7.84
C LEU A 159 -3.26 -10.87 -6.85
N LEU A 160 -2.36 -11.83 -7.05
CA LEU A 160 -1.13 -11.99 -6.28
C LEU A 160 0.08 -12.00 -7.20
N THR A 161 1.23 -11.52 -6.70
CA THR A 161 2.51 -11.97 -7.24
C THR A 161 2.91 -13.25 -6.52
N ILE A 162 3.43 -14.20 -7.28
CA ILE A 162 3.95 -15.46 -6.75
C ILE A 162 5.47 -15.34 -6.69
N ASP A 163 6.02 -15.42 -5.47
CA ASP A 163 7.46 -15.36 -5.23
C ASP A 163 7.83 -16.42 -4.18
N ARG A 164 8.52 -17.47 -4.57
CA ARG A 164 8.80 -18.63 -3.72
C ARG A 164 10.23 -19.13 -3.90
N TYR A 165 10.75 -19.75 -2.86
CA TYR A 165 12.06 -20.40 -2.93
C TYR A 165 12.14 -21.42 -4.08
N GLY A 166 13.26 -21.38 -4.81
CA GLY A 166 13.55 -22.36 -5.86
C GLY A 166 12.76 -22.21 -7.16
N MET A 167 11.92 -21.16 -7.31
CA MET A 167 11.25 -20.87 -8.57
C MET A 167 12.13 -20.01 -9.47
N GLU A 168 12.21 -20.38 -10.75
CA GLU A 168 12.92 -19.62 -11.76
C GLU A 168 12.34 -18.19 -11.89
N GLY A 169 13.21 -17.20 -11.97
CA GLY A 169 12.85 -15.79 -12.08
C GLY A 169 12.55 -15.10 -10.74
N ASN A 170 12.53 -15.82 -9.62
CA ASN A 170 12.34 -15.24 -8.30
C ASN A 170 13.59 -14.49 -7.84
N THR A 171 13.33 -13.43 -7.07
CA THR A 171 14.38 -12.56 -6.53
C THR A 171 15.00 -13.10 -5.25
N SER A 172 16.00 -12.41 -4.73
CA SER A 172 16.67 -12.70 -3.45
C SER A 172 15.80 -12.42 -2.21
N GLY A 173 14.48 -12.23 -2.37
CA GLY A 173 13.51 -11.96 -1.31
C GLY A 173 12.98 -10.54 -1.29
N THR A 174 11.89 -10.35 -0.55
CA THR A 174 11.13 -9.09 -0.49
C THR A 174 11.87 -7.97 0.23
N GLN A 175 12.78 -8.29 1.14
CA GLN A 175 13.44 -7.37 2.06
C GLN A 175 12.46 -6.48 2.88
N VAL A 176 11.22 -6.92 3.05
CA VAL A 176 10.20 -6.18 3.80
C VAL A 176 10.62 -5.97 5.25
N MET A 177 11.10 -7.01 5.91
CA MET A 177 11.58 -6.90 7.30
C MET A 177 12.71 -5.86 7.40
N TYR A 178 13.68 -5.94 6.50
CA TYR A 178 14.83 -5.02 6.49
C TYR A 178 14.42 -3.55 6.34
N ASN A 179 13.46 -3.28 5.47
CA ASN A 179 13.05 -1.91 5.18
C ASN A 179 12.03 -1.35 6.19
N ALA A 180 11.14 -2.18 6.72
CA ALA A 180 9.95 -1.77 7.47
C ALA A 180 10.07 -1.88 8.99
N LEU A 181 10.98 -2.72 9.52
CA LEU A 181 11.16 -2.84 10.97
C LEU A 181 12.04 -1.73 11.55
N PRO A 182 11.83 -1.37 12.84
CA PRO A 182 12.73 -0.45 13.55
C PRO A 182 14.18 -0.90 13.48
N TYR A 183 15.12 0.05 13.42
CA TYR A 183 16.54 -0.26 13.50
C TYR A 183 16.95 -0.47 14.95
N TYR A 184 16.30 -1.40 15.62
CA TYR A 184 16.53 -1.67 17.06
C TYR A 184 17.95 -2.13 17.38
N GLY A 185 18.67 -2.72 16.43
CA GLY A 185 20.07 -3.17 16.62
C GLY A 185 21.12 -2.07 16.38
N LEU A 186 20.74 -0.81 16.13
CA LEU A 186 21.69 0.26 15.90
C LEU A 186 22.51 0.54 17.18
N THR A 187 23.81 0.26 17.07
CA THR A 187 24.72 0.27 18.21
C THR A 187 24.71 1.61 18.95
N GLY A 188 24.52 1.56 20.26
CA GLY A 188 24.64 2.73 21.13
C GLY A 188 23.46 3.68 21.13
N VAL A 189 22.42 3.43 20.35
CA VAL A 189 21.24 4.30 20.24
C VAL A 189 20.24 4.01 21.34
N ILE A 190 19.90 2.75 21.60
CA ILE A 190 19.00 2.35 22.68
C ILE A 190 19.85 1.98 23.91
N LYS A 191 19.60 2.70 25.00
CA LYS A 191 20.30 2.54 26.27
C LYS A 191 19.43 1.82 27.31
N THR A 192 20.06 1.12 28.22
CA THR A 192 19.43 0.69 29.46
C THR A 192 19.28 1.88 30.41
N PRO A 193 18.40 1.82 31.42
CA PRO A 193 18.27 2.88 32.44
C PRO A 193 19.59 3.24 33.15
N ASN A 194 20.50 2.28 33.30
CA ASN A 194 21.83 2.54 33.86
C ASN A 194 22.90 2.94 32.82
N GLY A 195 22.48 3.33 31.58
CA GLY A 195 23.32 3.95 30.55
C GLY A 195 24.12 3.00 29.66
N ALA A 196 24.02 1.68 29.84
CA ALA A 196 24.70 0.71 28.99
C ALA A 196 24.06 0.58 27.60
N ASN A 197 24.77 0.03 26.62
CA ASN A 197 24.19 -0.29 25.29
C ASN A 197 23.20 -1.44 25.42
N GLY A 198 21.91 -1.17 25.15
CA GLY A 198 20.82 -2.11 25.41
C GLY A 198 20.62 -3.17 24.34
N MET A 199 20.86 -2.83 23.07
CA MET A 199 20.47 -3.66 21.94
C MET A 199 21.63 -4.08 21.04
N SER A 200 21.43 -5.21 20.36
CA SER A 200 22.32 -5.74 19.33
C SER A 200 21.51 -6.45 18.26
N ASP A 201 21.89 -6.29 16.99
CA ASP A 201 21.38 -7.06 15.85
C ASP A 201 22.33 -8.21 15.45
N ALA A 202 23.27 -8.56 16.33
CA ALA A 202 24.17 -9.67 16.08
C ALA A 202 23.39 -10.97 15.90
N ALA A 203 23.72 -11.68 14.84
CA ALA A 203 23.20 -13.01 14.60
C ALA A 203 23.61 -13.99 15.71
N LYS A 204 22.75 -14.99 15.94
CA LYS A 204 22.96 -16.01 17.00
C LYS A 204 23.06 -15.39 18.40
N ASN A 205 22.18 -14.44 18.66
CA ASN A 205 21.95 -13.91 19.99
C ASN A 205 21.09 -14.91 20.80
N GLU A 206 21.43 -15.14 22.06
CA GLU A 206 20.70 -16.09 22.92
C GLU A 206 19.20 -15.77 23.07
N ILE A 207 18.83 -14.48 23.04
CA ILE A 207 17.42 -14.02 23.09
C ILE A 207 16.73 -14.17 21.74
N GLY A 208 17.47 -14.17 20.63
CA GLY A 208 16.95 -14.50 19.30
C GLY A 208 16.00 -13.46 18.71
N ILE A 209 16.09 -12.17 19.06
CA ILE A 209 15.20 -11.13 18.50
C ILE A 209 15.30 -11.05 16.98
N VAL A 210 16.52 -11.07 16.43
CA VAL A 210 16.75 -10.98 14.99
C VAL A 210 16.24 -12.23 14.27
N GLU A 211 16.41 -13.38 14.86
CA GLU A 211 15.93 -14.66 14.33
C GLU A 211 14.40 -14.72 14.33
N LYS A 212 13.76 -14.16 15.37
CA LYS A 212 12.29 -14.19 15.53
C LYS A 212 11.58 -13.14 14.67
N TYR A 213 12.09 -11.91 14.62
CA TYR A 213 11.39 -10.79 14.00
C TYR A 213 12.07 -10.23 12.75
N GLY A 214 13.32 -10.59 12.48
CA GLY A 214 14.12 -10.12 11.38
C GLY A 214 14.99 -8.89 11.72
N ARG A 215 15.90 -8.53 10.82
CA ARG A 215 16.80 -7.38 10.95
C ARG A 215 16.21 -6.16 10.25
N GLY A 216 15.84 -5.14 11.02
CA GLY A 216 15.36 -3.84 10.51
C GLY A 216 16.44 -2.78 10.40
N ILE A 217 16.31 -1.88 9.41
CA ILE A 217 17.10 -0.63 9.30
C ILE A 217 16.22 0.62 9.10
N SER A 218 14.89 0.45 9.18
CA SER A 218 13.93 1.57 9.17
C SER A 218 14.03 2.51 7.96
N ARG A 219 13.99 1.98 6.75
CA ARG A 219 13.86 2.80 5.54
C ARG A 219 12.45 3.33 5.34
N ILE A 220 11.45 2.58 5.84
CA ILE A 220 10.04 2.93 5.83
C ILE A 220 9.56 2.82 7.27
N ARG A 221 8.94 3.88 7.78
CA ARG A 221 8.36 3.88 9.13
C ARG A 221 6.93 4.39 9.11
N PRO A 222 6.05 3.93 10.03
CA PRO A 222 4.74 4.51 10.22
C PRO A 222 4.84 5.91 10.85
N THR A 223 3.98 6.83 10.44
CA THR A 223 3.71 8.07 11.16
C THR A 223 2.96 7.77 12.48
N TRP A 224 2.86 8.74 13.38
CA TRP A 224 2.03 8.61 14.59
C TRP A 224 0.58 8.28 14.24
N TYR A 225 0.05 8.88 13.16
CA TYR A 225 -1.27 8.57 12.63
C TYR A 225 -1.44 7.07 12.34
N ALA A 226 -0.49 6.44 11.64
CA ALA A 226 -0.57 5.02 11.30
C ALA A 226 -0.32 4.09 12.50
N GLN A 227 0.43 4.55 13.51
CA GLN A 227 0.73 3.76 14.70
C GLN A 227 -0.39 3.80 15.74
N LYS A 228 -1.03 4.97 15.92
CA LYS A 228 -2.00 5.22 16.99
C LYS A 228 -3.23 5.98 16.52
N GLY A 229 -3.06 7.02 15.70
CA GLY A 229 -4.15 7.93 15.33
C GLY A 229 -5.35 7.23 14.73
N VAL A 230 -5.17 6.34 13.75
CA VAL A 230 -6.29 5.61 13.13
C VAL A 230 -6.93 4.57 14.03
N TRP A 231 -6.23 4.11 15.08
CA TRP A 231 -6.69 3.10 16.03
C TRP A 231 -7.36 3.69 17.26
N THR A 232 -7.25 5.01 17.45
CA THR A 232 -7.80 5.72 18.59
C THR A 232 -9.09 6.42 18.16
N ILE A 233 -10.21 6.04 18.79
CA ILE A 233 -11.53 6.63 18.54
C ILE A 233 -12.06 7.08 19.91
N ASP A 234 -12.52 8.33 20.00
CA ASP A 234 -12.99 8.95 21.26
C ASP A 234 -11.98 8.79 22.42
N HIS A 235 -10.68 8.98 22.09
CA HIS A 235 -9.54 8.85 23.02
C HIS A 235 -9.28 7.43 23.55
N VAL A 236 -9.93 6.40 23.00
CA VAL A 236 -9.71 4.99 23.34
C VAL A 236 -9.01 4.28 22.18
N GLU A 237 -7.87 3.65 22.44
CA GLU A 237 -7.16 2.82 21.46
C GLU A 237 -7.85 1.44 21.39
N ASP A 238 -8.22 1.02 20.16
CA ASP A 238 -8.91 -0.27 19.93
C ASP A 238 -7.90 -1.42 19.80
N PHE A 239 -7.63 -2.09 20.90
CA PHE A 239 -6.80 -3.30 20.92
C PHE A 239 -7.58 -4.59 20.63
N SER A 240 -8.89 -4.52 20.45
CA SER A 240 -9.69 -5.69 20.04
C SER A 240 -9.61 -5.93 18.53
N ASP A 241 -9.28 -4.89 17.75
CA ASP A 241 -9.07 -5.00 16.31
C ASP A 241 -7.87 -5.91 16.05
N TYR A 242 -8.11 -7.04 15.38
CA TYR A 242 -7.09 -8.05 15.08
C TYR A 242 -5.86 -7.47 14.36
N ARG A 243 -6.01 -6.38 13.64
CA ARG A 243 -4.92 -5.73 12.91
C ARG A 243 -4.01 -4.90 13.82
N HIS A 244 -4.47 -4.59 15.06
CA HIS A 244 -3.73 -3.78 16.03
C HIS A 244 -3.52 -4.49 17.38
N ARG A 245 -3.85 -5.77 17.48
CA ARG A 245 -3.66 -6.57 18.69
C ARG A 245 -2.18 -6.77 19.00
N THR A 246 -1.83 -6.53 20.25
CA THR A 246 -0.46 -6.72 20.76
C THR A 246 -0.29 -8.05 21.49
N ASP A 247 -1.33 -8.58 22.13
CA ASP A 247 -1.29 -9.82 22.93
C ASP A 247 -1.02 -11.08 22.10
N ASN A 248 -1.29 -11.03 20.80
CA ASN A 248 -1.00 -12.13 19.85
C ASN A 248 0.15 -11.81 18.87
N GLU A 249 0.88 -10.71 19.10
CA GLU A 249 1.98 -10.23 18.26
C GLU A 249 1.56 -9.84 16.81
N ASN A 250 0.28 -9.61 16.53
CA ASN A 250 -0.10 -9.06 15.22
C ASN A 250 0.50 -7.66 15.05
N TRP A 251 0.36 -6.82 16.08
CA TRP A 251 1.05 -5.54 16.14
C TRP A 251 2.15 -5.60 17.20
N MET A 252 3.35 -5.31 16.79
CA MET A 252 4.51 -5.27 17.68
C MET A 252 4.85 -3.83 18.06
N THR A 253 5.31 -3.63 19.29
CA THR A 253 5.90 -2.39 19.76
C THR A 253 7.32 -2.64 20.30
N MET A 254 8.09 -1.57 20.44
CA MET A 254 9.45 -1.69 20.97
C MET A 254 9.46 -2.17 22.42
N GLU A 255 8.46 -1.81 23.20
CA GLU A 255 8.31 -2.20 24.60
C GLU A 255 8.05 -3.72 24.79
N MET A 256 7.61 -4.42 23.73
CA MET A 256 7.46 -5.87 23.74
C MET A 256 8.81 -6.59 23.57
N LEU A 257 9.82 -5.91 23.05
CA LEU A 257 11.18 -6.45 22.94
C LEU A 257 11.91 -6.34 24.30
N VAL A 258 13.04 -7.03 24.38
CA VAL A 258 13.86 -7.04 25.59
C VAL A 258 15.30 -6.64 25.29
N TYR A 259 16.00 -6.10 26.28
CA TYR A 259 17.43 -5.80 26.18
C TYR A 259 18.23 -7.06 25.89
N ASN A 260 18.85 -7.14 24.71
CA ASN A 260 19.46 -8.37 24.19
C ASN A 260 20.96 -8.27 23.92
N ASN A 261 21.61 -7.15 24.26
CA ASN A 261 23.04 -6.99 23.98
C ASN A 261 23.87 -8.01 24.80
N PRO A 262 24.66 -8.89 24.15
CA PRO A 262 25.46 -9.89 24.85
C PRO A 262 26.44 -9.32 25.88
N ALA A 263 26.89 -8.06 25.71
CA ALA A 263 27.75 -7.40 26.68
C ALA A 263 27.07 -7.17 28.04
N LEU A 264 25.74 -6.97 28.05
CA LEU A 264 24.99 -6.85 29.32
C LEU A 264 25.03 -8.13 30.10
N LYS A 265 24.83 -9.30 29.45
CA LYS A 265 24.92 -10.60 30.09
C LYS A 265 26.33 -10.84 30.65
N LYS A 266 27.35 -10.58 29.82
CA LYS A 266 28.75 -10.77 30.21
C LYS A 266 29.16 -9.93 31.43
N SER A 267 28.59 -8.74 31.56
CA SER A 267 28.87 -7.85 32.71
C SER A 267 27.96 -8.07 33.93
N GLY A 268 27.00 -9.01 33.86
CA GLY A 268 26.01 -9.20 34.92
C GLY A 268 25.03 -8.02 35.06
N ASN A 269 24.80 -7.26 33.99
CA ASN A 269 23.89 -6.11 34.03
C ASN A 269 22.44 -6.59 34.24
N GLU A 270 21.78 -6.04 35.24
CA GLU A 270 20.42 -6.41 35.64
C GLU A 270 19.33 -6.21 34.57
N TRP A 271 19.61 -5.42 33.53
CA TRP A 271 18.67 -5.10 32.46
C TRP A 271 18.64 -6.16 31.35
N TYR A 272 19.61 -7.07 31.29
CA TYR A 272 19.57 -8.12 30.27
C TYR A 272 18.32 -8.97 30.39
N GLY A 273 17.56 -9.09 29.30
CA GLY A 273 16.28 -9.83 29.24
C GLY A 273 15.06 -9.11 29.80
N LYS A 274 15.20 -7.89 30.36
CA LYS A 274 14.05 -7.05 30.74
C LYS A 274 13.51 -6.28 29.55
N HIS A 275 12.22 -5.95 29.58
CA HIS A 275 11.55 -5.18 28.51
C HIS A 275 12.19 -3.83 28.28
N LEU A 276 12.21 -3.41 27.01
CA LEU A 276 12.70 -2.09 26.61
C LEU A 276 11.83 -0.98 27.19
N GLN A 277 12.47 0.13 27.52
CA GLN A 277 11.82 1.37 28.00
C GLN A 277 12.27 2.54 27.15
N LEU A 278 11.32 3.40 26.74
CA LEU A 278 11.66 4.66 26.07
C LEU A 278 12.22 5.69 27.04
N TYR A 279 11.70 5.71 28.28
CA TYR A 279 12.11 6.62 29.34
C TYR A 279 12.56 5.85 30.57
N SER A 280 13.55 6.39 31.26
CA SER A 280 13.89 5.93 32.62
C SER A 280 12.84 6.37 33.63
N ASP A 281 12.89 5.85 34.87
CA ASP A 281 12.02 6.27 35.96
C ASP A 281 12.16 7.78 36.31
N GLN A 282 13.28 8.40 35.93
CA GLN A 282 13.54 9.83 36.09
C GLN A 282 13.10 10.64 34.85
N GLY A 283 12.44 10.04 33.88
CA GLY A 283 11.96 10.70 32.66
C GLY A 283 13.04 10.96 31.60
N THR A 284 14.24 10.41 31.74
CA THR A 284 15.30 10.53 30.73
C THR A 284 15.02 9.64 29.54
N ILE A 285 15.08 10.18 28.30
CA ILE A 285 14.91 9.40 27.08
C ILE A 285 16.09 8.43 26.87
N LEU A 286 15.77 7.17 26.66
CA LEU A 286 16.75 6.08 26.52
C LEU A 286 17.04 5.71 25.06
N CYS A 287 16.33 6.30 24.11
CA CYS A 287 16.57 6.13 22.68
C CYS A 287 16.92 7.46 22.02
N LYS A 288 18.15 7.58 21.49
CA LYS A 288 18.64 8.82 20.86
C LYS A 288 18.04 9.08 19.48
N ASP A 289 17.50 8.06 18.83
CA ASP A 289 16.90 8.13 17.50
C ASP A 289 15.54 7.43 17.49
N THR A 290 14.53 8.12 17.98
CA THR A 290 13.18 7.58 18.03
C THR A 290 12.54 7.48 16.64
N ILE A 291 13.06 8.19 15.64
CA ILE A 291 12.56 8.13 14.27
C ILE A 291 12.86 6.78 13.65
N ARG A 292 14.09 6.29 13.75
CA ARG A 292 14.48 5.01 13.14
C ARG A 292 14.38 3.81 14.07
N CYS A 293 14.45 4.02 15.38
CA CYS A 293 14.65 2.92 16.32
C CYS A 293 13.49 2.69 17.29
N TRP A 294 12.42 3.53 17.26
CA TRP A 294 11.33 3.39 18.23
C TRP A 294 9.96 3.64 17.60
N TYR A 295 9.34 2.58 17.08
CA TYR A 295 7.96 2.59 16.57
C TYR A 295 7.37 1.18 16.53
N GLY A 296 6.03 1.08 16.48
CA GLY A 296 5.31 -0.17 16.30
C GLY A 296 5.15 -0.55 14.83
N TRP A 297 4.94 -1.84 14.56
CA TRP A 297 4.78 -2.36 13.20
C TRP A 297 3.78 -3.53 13.14
N PRO A 298 3.08 -3.73 12.00
CA PRO A 298 2.18 -4.86 11.78
C PRO A 298 2.98 -6.13 11.46
N ASN A 299 3.36 -6.87 12.48
CA ASN A 299 4.19 -8.06 12.33
C ASN A 299 3.54 -9.11 11.40
N TYR A 300 2.21 -9.26 11.45
CA TYR A 300 1.49 -10.16 10.56
C TYR A 300 1.70 -9.86 9.07
N LYS A 301 1.96 -8.59 8.68
CA LYS A 301 2.25 -8.19 7.29
C LYS A 301 3.72 -8.17 6.93
N THR A 302 4.57 -7.87 7.90
CA THR A 302 6.00 -7.64 7.64
C THR A 302 6.85 -8.89 7.83
N TRP A 303 6.31 -9.93 8.49
CA TRP A 303 7.06 -11.15 8.76
C TRP A 303 7.12 -12.05 7.52
N TYR A 304 8.31 -12.13 6.92
CA TYR A 304 8.66 -13.00 5.79
C TYR A 304 9.87 -13.84 6.16
N PRO A 305 9.73 -15.13 6.45
CA PRO A 305 10.85 -16.00 6.78
C PRO A 305 11.99 -15.93 5.76
N ASP A 306 13.21 -15.91 6.25
CA ASP A 306 14.43 -15.82 5.42
C ASP A 306 15.48 -16.79 5.96
N PRO A 307 15.27 -18.12 5.81
CA PRO A 307 16.11 -19.13 6.41
C PRO A 307 17.53 -19.20 5.83
N ASP A 308 17.74 -18.62 4.65
CA ASP A 308 19.04 -18.59 3.99
C ASP A 308 19.98 -17.52 4.58
N ARG A 309 19.47 -16.66 5.47
CA ARG A 309 20.25 -15.59 6.09
C ARG A 309 20.32 -15.72 7.59
N VAL A 310 21.54 -15.61 8.10
CA VAL A 310 21.79 -15.57 9.55
C VAL A 310 21.14 -14.34 10.23
N GLN A 311 20.97 -13.27 9.47
CA GLN A 311 20.18 -12.08 9.84
C GLN A 311 19.03 -11.93 8.85
N PRO A 312 17.83 -12.48 9.12
CA PRO A 312 16.69 -12.41 8.22
C PRO A 312 16.32 -10.98 7.84
N LYS A 313 16.13 -10.76 6.54
CA LYS A 313 15.75 -9.46 5.97
C LYS A 313 14.37 -9.47 5.32
N GLY A 314 13.78 -10.62 5.18
CA GLY A 314 12.55 -10.91 4.45
C GLY A 314 12.83 -11.67 3.18
N GLY A 315 12.58 -12.97 3.21
CA GLY A 315 12.74 -13.91 2.11
C GLY A 315 11.67 -13.75 1.02
N PRO A 316 11.68 -14.62 0.00
CA PRO A 316 10.60 -14.73 -0.98
C PRO A 316 9.27 -15.04 -0.30
N GLY A 317 8.19 -14.53 -0.87
CA GLY A 317 6.84 -14.81 -0.39
C GLY A 317 5.78 -14.16 -1.27
N ASP A 318 4.67 -14.85 -1.48
CA ASP A 318 3.55 -14.33 -2.26
C ASP A 318 3.08 -12.98 -1.70
N PHE A 319 2.63 -12.07 -2.59
CA PHE A 319 2.20 -10.73 -2.21
C PHE A 319 0.87 -10.38 -2.88
N TYR A 320 -0.06 -9.76 -2.12
CA TYR A 320 -1.31 -9.26 -2.67
C TYR A 320 -1.08 -8.00 -3.51
N ILE A 321 -1.52 -8.04 -4.76
CA ILE A 321 -1.65 -6.84 -5.60
C ILE A 321 -3.02 -6.21 -5.37
N PHE A 322 -4.09 -7.04 -5.37
CA PHE A 322 -5.46 -6.63 -5.06
C PHE A 322 -6.14 -7.66 -4.18
N ARG A 323 -6.93 -7.19 -3.21
CA ARG A 323 -7.78 -8.00 -2.32
C ARG A 323 -9.22 -7.49 -2.32
N LEU A 324 -10.15 -8.40 -2.02
CA LEU A 324 -11.58 -8.09 -1.93
C LEU A 324 -11.89 -6.99 -0.90
N ALA A 325 -11.15 -6.92 0.21
CA ALA A 325 -11.30 -5.86 1.19
C ALA A 325 -11.13 -4.46 0.56
N GLU A 326 -10.16 -4.29 -0.35
CA GLU A 326 -10.02 -3.04 -1.09
C GLU A 326 -11.21 -2.77 -2.01
N THR A 327 -11.82 -3.81 -2.61
CA THR A 327 -13.01 -3.66 -3.45
C THR A 327 -14.20 -3.09 -2.67
N TYR A 328 -14.42 -3.55 -1.42
CA TYR A 328 -15.41 -2.95 -0.51
C TYR A 328 -15.10 -1.47 -0.25
N LEU A 329 -13.84 -1.13 0.01
CA LEU A 329 -13.44 0.25 0.29
C LEU A 329 -13.50 1.16 -0.95
N LEU A 330 -13.32 0.63 -2.17
CA LEU A 330 -13.59 1.37 -3.42
C LEU A 330 -15.09 1.63 -3.60
N ARG A 331 -15.96 0.68 -3.24
CA ARG A 331 -17.40 0.87 -3.29
C ARG A 331 -17.87 1.87 -2.22
N ALA A 332 -17.35 1.77 -1.02
CA ALA A 332 -17.58 2.77 0.05
C ALA A 332 -17.17 4.18 -0.42
N GLU A 333 -16.02 4.29 -1.08
CA GLU A 333 -15.55 5.56 -1.66
C GLU A 333 -16.54 6.10 -2.67
N ALA A 334 -17.03 5.27 -3.61
CA ALA A 334 -18.02 5.68 -4.60
C ALA A 334 -19.32 6.16 -3.94
N TYR A 335 -19.78 5.48 -2.90
CA TYR A 335 -20.94 5.92 -2.10
C TYR A 335 -20.69 7.27 -1.41
N VAL A 336 -19.49 7.51 -0.88
CA VAL A 336 -19.12 8.81 -0.29
C VAL A 336 -19.22 9.94 -1.33
N TRP A 337 -18.69 9.73 -2.53
CA TRP A 337 -18.78 10.73 -3.60
C TRP A 337 -20.22 11.05 -4.01
N LYS A 338 -21.14 10.11 -3.83
CA LYS A 338 -22.57 10.28 -4.09
C LYS A 338 -23.39 10.79 -2.90
N GLY A 339 -22.80 10.95 -1.71
CA GLY A 339 -23.52 11.30 -0.49
C GLY A 339 -24.38 10.15 0.07
N GLU A 340 -24.13 8.92 -0.32
CA GLU A 340 -24.83 7.73 0.15
C GLU A 340 -24.17 7.18 1.44
N TRP A 341 -24.18 7.99 2.51
CA TRP A 341 -23.38 7.80 3.72
C TRP A 341 -23.66 6.47 4.44
N GLN A 342 -24.93 6.03 4.47
CA GLN A 342 -25.29 4.76 5.10
C GLN A 342 -24.67 3.56 4.40
N LYS A 343 -24.69 3.53 3.06
CA LYS A 343 -24.08 2.43 2.28
C LYS A 343 -22.57 2.42 2.40
N ALA A 344 -21.96 3.60 2.44
CA ALA A 344 -20.53 3.72 2.68
C ALA A 344 -20.14 3.17 4.07
N ALA A 345 -20.91 3.51 5.12
CA ALA A 345 -20.71 2.98 6.47
C ALA A 345 -20.86 1.45 6.51
N GLU A 346 -21.84 0.88 5.81
CA GLU A 346 -22.04 -0.58 5.73
C GLU A 346 -20.83 -1.31 5.14
N ASP A 347 -20.26 -0.80 4.05
CA ASP A 347 -19.07 -1.39 3.43
C ASP A 347 -17.84 -1.26 4.34
N ILE A 348 -17.59 -0.10 4.93
CA ILE A 348 -16.52 0.09 5.92
C ILE A 348 -16.68 -0.88 7.08
N ASN A 349 -17.89 -0.96 7.64
CA ASN A 349 -18.20 -1.81 8.80
C ASN A 349 -18.10 -3.30 8.48
N THR A 350 -18.27 -3.70 7.23
CA THR A 350 -18.04 -5.09 6.80
C THR A 350 -16.59 -5.50 7.03
N ILE A 351 -15.64 -4.63 6.68
CA ILE A 351 -14.21 -4.84 6.95
C ILE A 351 -13.91 -4.80 8.45
N ARG A 352 -14.48 -3.83 9.17
CA ARG A 352 -14.27 -3.67 10.61
C ARG A 352 -14.81 -4.86 11.42
N LYS A 353 -15.97 -5.39 11.07
CA LYS A 353 -16.54 -6.61 11.68
C LYS A 353 -15.63 -7.82 11.48
N ARG A 354 -15.09 -8.04 10.26
CA ARG A 354 -14.14 -9.10 9.99
C ARG A 354 -12.89 -8.97 10.86
N ALA A 355 -12.44 -7.75 11.11
CA ALA A 355 -11.27 -7.46 11.95
C ALA A 355 -11.58 -7.42 13.45
N ASN A 356 -12.81 -7.73 13.89
CA ASN A 356 -13.25 -7.66 15.30
C ASN A 356 -13.08 -6.27 15.95
N ALA A 357 -13.16 -5.20 15.15
CA ALA A 357 -13.09 -3.84 15.66
C ALA A 357 -14.34 -3.51 16.51
N GLN A 358 -14.15 -2.77 17.59
CA GLN A 358 -15.28 -2.40 18.50
C GLN A 358 -16.13 -1.27 17.92
N TYR A 359 -15.48 -0.25 17.36
CA TYR A 359 -16.19 0.89 16.83
C TYR A 359 -16.73 0.61 15.42
N MET A 360 -18.02 0.92 15.20
CA MET A 360 -18.67 0.87 13.89
C MET A 360 -19.08 2.28 13.47
N TYR A 361 -18.76 2.65 12.22
CA TYR A 361 -19.17 3.93 11.67
C TYR A 361 -20.68 4.01 11.49
N SER A 362 -21.29 5.09 11.95
CA SER A 362 -22.65 5.48 11.57
C SER A 362 -22.65 6.27 10.26
N ALA A 363 -23.81 6.44 9.63
CA ALA A 363 -23.98 7.34 8.50
C ALA A 363 -23.53 8.77 8.83
N ALA A 364 -23.83 9.27 10.04
CA ALA A 364 -23.44 10.59 10.50
C ALA A 364 -21.90 10.74 10.64
N ASP A 365 -21.19 9.69 11.07
CA ASP A 365 -19.73 9.70 11.13
C ASP A 365 -19.13 9.82 9.74
N VAL A 366 -19.65 9.05 8.78
CA VAL A 366 -19.18 9.10 7.38
C VAL A 366 -19.52 10.44 6.72
N GLU A 367 -20.70 11.00 6.96
CA GLU A 367 -21.10 12.33 6.46
C GLU A 367 -20.16 13.42 6.98
N LYS A 368 -19.81 13.38 8.26
CA LYS A 368 -18.89 14.33 8.90
C LYS A 368 -17.45 14.20 8.36
N GLN A 369 -16.94 12.97 8.25
CA GLN A 369 -15.58 12.69 7.85
C GLN A 369 -15.42 12.59 6.33
N LYS A 370 -16.51 12.36 5.59
CA LYS A 370 -16.52 12.16 4.13
C LYS A 370 -15.47 11.12 3.72
N ILE A 371 -14.61 11.46 2.75
CA ILE A 371 -13.54 10.58 2.27
C ILE A 371 -12.54 10.21 3.38
N GLY A 372 -12.43 11.00 4.43
CA GLY A 372 -11.58 10.72 5.59
C GLY A 372 -11.88 9.37 6.23
N ALA A 373 -13.17 9.02 6.41
CA ALA A 373 -13.58 7.73 6.98
C ALA A 373 -13.06 6.54 6.14
N VAL A 374 -13.17 6.63 4.81
CA VAL A 374 -12.65 5.60 3.89
C VAL A 374 -11.13 5.55 3.92
N LEU A 375 -10.45 6.71 3.94
CA LEU A 375 -9.00 6.79 4.00
C LEU A 375 -8.44 6.22 5.31
N ASP A 376 -9.12 6.42 6.42
CA ASP A 376 -8.73 5.87 7.71
C ASP A 376 -8.88 4.34 7.72
N GLU A 377 -9.98 3.80 7.18
CA GLU A 377 -10.14 2.35 7.08
C GLU A 377 -9.16 1.74 6.08
N ARG A 378 -8.88 2.40 4.95
CA ARG A 378 -7.80 1.99 4.04
C ARG A 378 -6.44 2.00 4.73
N ALA A 379 -6.18 2.96 5.62
CA ALA A 379 -4.92 3.00 6.38
C ALA A 379 -4.78 1.82 7.36
N ARG A 380 -5.88 1.38 7.99
CA ARG A 380 -5.89 0.18 8.86
C ARG A 380 -5.74 -1.10 8.07
N GLU A 381 -6.55 -1.25 7.02
CA GLU A 381 -6.69 -2.50 6.27
C GLU A 381 -5.55 -2.74 5.27
N LEU A 382 -5.13 -1.70 4.55
CA LEU A 382 -4.24 -1.81 3.39
C LEU A 382 -2.81 -1.31 3.65
N TYR A 383 -2.45 -1.14 4.92
CA TYR A 383 -1.10 -0.75 5.32
C TYR A 383 -0.06 -1.73 4.75
N TYR A 384 1.00 -1.23 4.10
CA TYR A 384 2.00 -2.00 3.33
C TYR A 384 1.49 -2.76 2.09
N GLU A 385 0.24 -2.60 1.69
CA GLU A 385 -0.30 -3.18 0.46
C GLU A 385 -0.63 -2.09 -0.56
N GLU A 386 -1.26 -1.02 -0.10
CA GLU A 386 -1.69 0.09 -0.94
C GLU A 386 -0.53 1.05 -1.27
N PRO A 387 -0.35 1.44 -2.55
CA PRO A 387 0.54 2.54 -2.91
C PRO A 387 -0.10 3.89 -2.52
N ARG A 388 -0.07 4.23 -1.23
CA ARG A 388 -0.81 5.34 -0.61
C ARG A 388 -0.67 6.67 -1.34
N LYS A 389 0.54 6.99 -1.84
CA LYS A 389 0.80 8.22 -2.61
C LYS A 389 -0.06 8.26 -3.88
N VAL A 390 -0.15 7.15 -4.60
CA VAL A 390 -0.92 7.02 -5.84
C VAL A 390 -2.42 7.20 -5.56
N GLU A 391 -2.93 6.53 -4.54
CA GLU A 391 -4.36 6.61 -4.17
C GLU A 391 -4.75 8.02 -3.67
N LEU A 392 -3.90 8.69 -2.89
CA LEU A 392 -4.15 10.07 -2.49
C LEU A 392 -4.11 11.04 -3.67
N THR A 393 -3.20 10.82 -4.65
CA THR A 393 -3.19 11.60 -5.89
C THR A 393 -4.48 11.42 -6.69
N ARG A 394 -4.98 10.17 -6.79
CA ARG A 394 -6.27 9.88 -7.42
C ARG A 394 -7.41 10.65 -6.77
N ILE A 395 -7.52 10.58 -5.44
CA ILE A 395 -8.56 11.28 -4.67
C ILE A 395 -8.44 12.81 -4.82
N ALA A 396 -7.23 13.36 -4.85
CA ALA A 396 -7.01 14.78 -5.08
C ALA A 396 -7.51 15.23 -6.47
N ILE A 397 -7.29 14.39 -7.49
CA ILE A 397 -7.79 14.64 -8.85
C ILE A 397 -9.32 14.55 -8.90
N ILE A 398 -9.94 13.59 -8.20
CA ILE A 398 -11.40 13.50 -8.12
C ILE A 398 -11.99 14.75 -7.49
N TYR A 399 -11.44 15.22 -6.36
CA TYR A 399 -11.87 16.48 -5.75
C TYR A 399 -11.75 17.67 -6.72
N ALA A 400 -10.61 17.79 -7.39
CA ALA A 400 -10.35 18.88 -8.32
C ALA A 400 -11.25 18.84 -9.58
N ARG A 401 -11.60 17.64 -10.04
CA ARG A 401 -12.49 17.41 -11.18
C ARG A 401 -13.95 17.67 -10.85
N THR A 402 -14.40 17.23 -9.68
CA THR A 402 -15.81 17.29 -9.30
C THR A 402 -16.20 18.59 -8.61
N GLY A 403 -15.27 19.31 -8.02
CA GLY A 403 -15.53 20.50 -7.20
C GLY A 403 -16.34 20.19 -5.93
N ILE A 404 -16.45 18.94 -5.51
CA ILE A 404 -17.15 18.55 -4.29
C ILE A 404 -16.41 19.14 -3.08
N PRO A 405 -17.12 19.82 -2.13
CA PRO A 405 -16.50 20.35 -0.93
C PRO A 405 -15.89 19.24 -0.05
N CYS A 406 -14.60 19.40 0.29
CA CYS A 406 -13.87 18.48 1.15
C CYS A 406 -14.31 18.64 2.62
N TYR A 407 -13.96 17.66 3.48
CA TYR A 407 -14.21 17.72 4.93
C TYR A 407 -13.46 18.85 5.62
N ASN A 408 -12.33 19.31 5.05
CA ASN A 408 -11.54 20.45 5.55
C ASN A 408 -12.12 21.82 5.16
N GLY A 409 -13.28 21.86 4.52
CA GLY A 409 -13.95 23.09 4.06
C GLY A 409 -13.46 23.66 2.75
N LYS A 410 -12.42 23.08 2.13
CA LYS A 410 -11.89 23.54 0.83
C LYS A 410 -12.61 22.92 -0.36
N THR A 411 -12.51 23.62 -1.49
CA THR A 411 -12.86 23.12 -2.83
C THR A 411 -11.62 23.26 -3.73
N TYR A 412 -11.28 22.23 -4.46
CA TYR A 412 -10.08 22.18 -5.32
C TYR A 412 -10.47 22.22 -6.79
N THR A 413 -9.53 22.65 -7.66
CA THR A 413 -9.73 22.75 -9.11
C THR A 413 -8.53 22.18 -9.88
N LEU A 414 -8.77 21.71 -11.11
CA LEU A 414 -7.73 21.05 -11.92
C LEU A 414 -6.62 22.02 -12.36
N ASP A 415 -6.96 23.28 -12.67
CA ASP A 415 -6.01 24.31 -13.08
C ASP A 415 -5.00 24.67 -11.98
N ARG A 416 -5.39 24.51 -10.71
CA ARG A 416 -4.54 24.76 -9.53
C ARG A 416 -3.96 23.51 -8.87
N LEU A 417 -4.08 22.37 -9.50
CA LEU A 417 -3.72 21.08 -8.90
C LEU A 417 -2.27 20.99 -8.36
N THR A 418 -1.33 21.75 -8.95
CA THR A 418 0.06 21.81 -8.48
C THR A 418 0.33 22.92 -7.46
N GLU A 419 -0.67 23.74 -7.13
CA GLU A 419 -0.57 24.86 -6.21
C GLU A 419 -1.41 24.68 -4.95
N ASP A 420 -2.58 24.05 -5.07
CA ASP A 420 -3.54 23.78 -4.00
C ASP A 420 -4.29 22.47 -4.29
N ASN A 421 -4.10 21.46 -3.47
CA ASN A 421 -4.69 20.15 -3.69
C ASN A 421 -4.88 19.36 -2.40
N PHE A 422 -5.82 18.41 -2.42
CA PHE A 422 -6.14 17.55 -1.29
C PHE A 422 -4.98 16.63 -0.89
N TRP A 423 -4.15 16.16 -1.84
CA TRP A 423 -3.00 15.31 -1.52
C TRP A 423 -2.05 16.01 -0.55
N TYR A 424 -1.70 17.26 -0.81
CA TYR A 424 -0.83 18.05 0.04
C TYR A 424 -1.46 18.30 1.41
N ASP A 425 -2.71 18.76 1.44
CA ASP A 425 -3.42 19.08 2.67
C ASP A 425 -3.51 17.84 3.58
N ARG A 426 -3.88 16.69 3.02
CA ARG A 426 -3.97 15.44 3.79
C ARG A 426 -2.62 14.97 4.30
N VAL A 427 -1.55 15.05 3.47
CA VAL A 427 -0.20 14.66 3.90
C VAL A 427 0.29 15.52 5.04
N VAL A 428 0.11 16.84 4.97
CA VAL A 428 0.55 17.76 6.03
C VAL A 428 -0.32 17.63 7.29
N GLU A 429 -1.61 17.36 7.13
CA GLU A 429 -2.54 17.13 8.25
C GLU A 429 -2.08 15.93 9.11
N ILE A 430 -1.82 14.80 8.49
CA ILE A 430 -1.61 13.53 9.21
C ILE A 430 -0.13 13.18 9.45
N SER A 431 0.80 13.88 8.81
CA SER A 431 2.23 13.61 8.97
C SER A 431 2.78 14.31 10.21
N ASP A 432 3.59 13.61 10.98
CA ASP A 432 4.40 14.13 12.08
C ASP A 432 5.80 14.59 11.61
N PHE A 433 6.08 14.55 10.29
CA PHE A 433 7.39 14.88 9.70
C PHE A 433 7.35 16.08 8.77
N TYR A 434 6.51 16.02 7.73
CA TYR A 434 6.52 17.01 6.66
C TYR A 434 6.08 18.39 7.15
N ASN A 435 6.96 19.39 6.92
CA ASN A 435 6.77 20.78 7.33
C ASN A 435 6.57 20.98 8.84
N LYS A 436 7.12 20.06 9.67
CA LYS A 436 7.04 20.09 11.15
C LYS A 436 8.40 20.39 11.81
N GLY A 437 9.40 20.84 11.06
CA GLY A 437 10.74 21.11 11.57
C GLY A 437 11.58 19.87 11.89
N VAL A 438 11.15 18.69 11.46
CA VAL A 438 11.86 17.42 11.68
C VAL A 438 12.96 17.26 10.63
N GLN A 439 14.14 16.84 11.07
CA GLN A 439 15.29 16.58 10.19
C GLN A 439 15.53 15.10 9.96
N THR A 440 16.04 14.78 8.76
CA THR A 440 16.62 13.48 8.47
C THR A 440 17.92 13.27 9.25
N PRO A 441 18.43 12.04 9.37
CA PRO A 441 19.76 11.79 9.97
C PRO A 441 20.92 12.53 9.28
N TYR A 442 20.68 13.06 8.07
CA TYR A 442 21.67 13.81 7.29
C TYR A 442 21.51 15.33 7.40
N GLY A 443 20.63 15.82 8.30
CA GLY A 443 20.43 17.24 8.56
C GLY A 443 19.46 17.96 7.62
N ASN A 444 18.88 17.29 6.63
CA ASN A 444 17.87 17.88 5.75
C ASN A 444 16.50 17.85 6.40
N TYR A 445 15.72 18.91 6.23
CA TYR A 445 14.33 18.94 6.70
C TYR A 445 13.40 18.10 5.82
N PHE A 446 12.42 17.44 6.45
CA PHE A 446 11.30 16.84 5.73
C PHE A 446 10.36 17.96 5.26
N THR A 447 10.42 18.26 3.97
CA THR A 447 9.59 19.29 3.33
C THR A 447 8.63 18.68 2.33
N CYS A 448 7.44 19.28 2.22
CA CYS A 448 6.43 18.94 1.26
C CYS A 448 5.84 20.23 0.65
N SER A 449 5.52 20.18 -0.62
CA SER A 449 4.87 21.28 -1.37
C SER A 449 3.75 20.72 -2.23
N PRO A 450 2.73 21.51 -2.59
CA PRO A 450 1.60 21.02 -3.40
C PRO A 450 2.01 20.40 -4.73
N PHE A 451 3.04 20.93 -5.40
CA PHE A 451 3.52 20.39 -6.67
C PHE A 451 4.13 18.99 -6.57
N HIS A 452 4.48 18.49 -5.37
CA HIS A 452 4.93 17.11 -5.14
C HIS A 452 3.80 16.08 -5.35
N ILE A 453 2.58 16.52 -5.65
CA ILE A 453 1.51 15.63 -6.12
C ILE A 453 1.95 14.84 -7.35
N PHE A 454 2.81 15.42 -8.20
CA PHE A 454 3.53 14.69 -9.23
C PHE A 454 5.03 14.73 -8.96
N TRP A 455 5.69 13.61 -9.24
CA TRP A 455 7.15 13.50 -9.14
C TRP A 455 7.82 14.14 -10.36
N PRO A 456 9.10 14.57 -10.25
CA PRO A 456 9.83 15.06 -11.42
C PRO A 456 10.01 13.94 -12.44
N ILE A 457 9.85 14.26 -13.71
CA ILE A 457 10.30 13.35 -14.77
C ILE A 457 11.83 13.27 -14.69
N PRO A 458 12.42 12.07 -14.59
CA PRO A 458 13.86 11.93 -14.45
C PRO A 458 14.63 12.59 -15.60
N SER A 459 15.62 13.41 -15.29
CA SER A 459 16.40 14.16 -16.30
C SER A 459 17.07 13.25 -17.32
N TYR A 460 17.50 12.04 -16.91
CA TYR A 460 18.07 11.08 -17.84
C TYR A 460 17.07 10.62 -18.92
N ALA A 461 15.79 10.48 -18.56
CA ALA A 461 14.75 10.10 -19.52
C ALA A 461 14.47 11.23 -20.53
N ILE A 462 14.42 12.49 -20.05
CA ILE A 462 14.27 13.67 -20.91
C ILE A 462 15.48 13.80 -21.86
N ASN A 463 16.69 13.70 -21.33
CA ASN A 463 17.92 13.89 -22.11
C ASN A 463 18.18 12.76 -23.13
N ALA A 464 17.77 11.53 -22.82
CA ALA A 464 17.90 10.41 -23.75
C ALA A 464 16.92 10.50 -24.93
N ASN A 465 15.88 11.30 -24.83
CA ASN A 465 14.83 11.46 -25.85
C ASN A 465 15.20 12.56 -26.83
N SER A 466 16.24 12.35 -27.66
CA SER A 466 16.85 13.37 -28.53
C SER A 466 16.01 13.79 -29.74
N GLY A 467 15.02 12.97 -30.12
CA GLY A 467 14.18 13.20 -31.30
C GLY A 467 12.78 13.74 -30.98
N GLY A 468 12.44 13.92 -29.70
CA GLY A 468 11.11 14.38 -29.23
C GLY A 468 11.19 15.19 -27.94
N ILE A 469 10.06 15.59 -27.42
CA ILE A 469 9.98 16.38 -26.18
C ILE A 469 9.14 15.66 -25.13
N ILE A 470 9.78 15.31 -24.01
CA ILE A 470 9.11 14.86 -22.80
C ILE A 470 9.04 16.04 -21.83
N ASN A 471 7.84 16.47 -21.48
CA ASN A 471 7.61 17.60 -20.59
C ASN A 471 8.04 17.29 -19.15
N GLN A 472 8.52 18.32 -18.45
CA GLN A 472 8.76 18.27 -17.00
C GLN A 472 7.51 18.75 -16.24
N ASN A 473 7.27 18.22 -15.05
CA ASN A 473 6.17 18.64 -14.19
C ASN A 473 6.39 20.05 -13.60
N LYS A 474 5.31 20.80 -13.45
CA LYS A 474 5.31 22.14 -12.85
C LYS A 474 5.90 22.09 -11.42
N GLY A 475 6.77 23.04 -11.09
CA GLY A 475 7.48 23.12 -9.82
C GLY A 475 8.91 22.55 -9.87
N TYR A 476 9.31 21.89 -10.96
CA TYR A 476 10.66 21.35 -11.14
C TYR A 476 11.42 22.08 -12.26
N PRO A 477 12.77 22.11 -12.21
CA PRO A 477 13.58 22.71 -13.27
C PRO A 477 13.37 22.02 -14.63
N GLY A 478 13.34 22.79 -15.73
CA GLY A 478 13.19 22.27 -17.09
C GLY A 478 11.81 22.50 -17.70
N THR A 479 10.87 23.06 -16.97
CA THR A 479 9.49 23.36 -17.45
C THR A 479 9.44 24.42 -18.53
N GLU A 480 10.47 25.24 -18.68
CA GLU A 480 10.61 26.26 -19.73
C GLU A 480 10.73 25.64 -21.15
N LYS A 481 11.02 24.36 -21.23
CA LYS A 481 11.12 23.59 -22.50
C LYS A 481 9.83 22.84 -22.85
N ASN A 482 8.82 22.92 -22.00
CA ASN A 482 7.56 22.20 -22.20
C ASN A 482 6.82 22.70 -23.43
N ILE A 483 6.17 21.77 -24.10
CA ILE A 483 5.21 22.05 -25.20
C ILE A 483 3.83 21.53 -24.82
N PRO A 484 2.75 21.93 -25.51
CA PRO A 484 1.44 21.33 -25.29
C PRO A 484 1.51 19.80 -25.45
N PRO A 485 1.03 19.03 -24.47
CA PRO A 485 1.03 17.57 -24.56
C PRO A 485 0.07 17.09 -25.66
N LEU A 486 0.35 15.92 -26.21
CA LEU A 486 -0.53 15.27 -27.17
C LEU A 486 -1.83 14.83 -26.47
N VAL A 487 -2.93 14.87 -27.21
CA VAL A 487 -4.20 14.23 -26.84
C VAL A 487 -4.36 12.98 -27.69
N TYR A 488 -4.57 11.84 -27.05
CA TYR A 488 -4.84 10.59 -27.75
C TYR A 488 -6.34 10.48 -28.06
N GLU A 489 -6.69 10.45 -29.34
CA GLU A 489 -8.08 10.38 -29.83
C GLU A 489 -8.42 9.00 -30.45
N GLY A 490 -7.50 8.04 -30.38
CA GLY A 490 -7.67 6.71 -30.96
C GLY A 490 -8.66 5.81 -30.20
N ASP A 491 -9.10 4.75 -30.87
CA ASP A 491 -10.03 3.72 -30.36
C ASP A 491 -9.46 2.86 -29.22
#